data_7eaf62648ae8473c5839856af449c119
#
_entry.id   7eaf62648ae8473c5839856af449c119
#
_cell.length_a   1.000
_cell.length_b   1.000
_cell.length_c   1.000
_cell.angle_alpha   90.00
_cell.angle_beta   90.00
_cell.angle_gamma   90.00
#
_symmetry.space_group_name_H-M   'P 1'
#
loop_
_entity.id
_entity.type
_entity.pdbx_description
1 polymer ?
#
loop_
_entity_poly.entity_id
_entity_poly.type
_entity_poly.pdbx_seq_one_letter_code
_entity_poly.pdbx_strand_id
1 'polypeptide(L)'
;MARDIADVLGAREKKDGYIEGNGYQVTWTFGHLCTLKEPHEYTPNWKSWSLGSLPMIPPRFGIKLISNPTYERQFHTIENLMQHADMIINCGDAGQEGELIQRWVMQKAGARCPVKRLWISSLTEEAIREGFAKLRDASDFQPLYEAGLSRAIGDWLLGMNATRLYTMKYGQNRQVLSIGRVQTPTLALIVNRQLEIQNFVPKQYLSLIHISEPTRLLSI
;
A
#
# COMPACT_ATOMS: atom_id res chain seq x y z
N MET A 1 -14.71 0.99 -7.47
CA MET A 1 -13.83 1.73 -8.41
C MET A 1 -13.80 1.11 -9.81
N ALA A 2 -13.21 -0.08 -10.08
CA ALA A 2 -13.12 -0.59 -11.46
C ALA A 2 -14.48 -0.73 -12.17
N ARG A 3 -15.50 -1.22 -11.47
CA ARG A 3 -16.86 -1.32 -12.01
C ARG A 3 -17.46 0.05 -12.31
N ASP A 4 -17.31 1.00 -11.41
CA ASP A 4 -17.85 2.36 -11.59
C ASP A 4 -17.23 3.04 -12.82
N ILE A 5 -15.90 2.85 -12.98
CA ILE A 5 -15.18 3.34 -14.16
C ILE A 5 -15.67 2.63 -15.43
N ALA A 6 -15.81 1.30 -15.41
CA ALA A 6 -16.28 0.52 -16.54
C ALA A 6 -17.69 0.95 -16.97
N ASP A 7 -18.59 1.15 -16.01
CA ASP A 7 -19.96 1.58 -16.26
C ASP A 7 -20.00 2.96 -16.93
N VAL A 8 -19.21 3.92 -16.45
CA VAL A 8 -19.12 5.28 -17.01
C VAL A 8 -18.53 5.27 -18.42
N LEU A 9 -17.55 4.40 -18.70
CA LEU A 9 -16.94 4.25 -20.02
C LEU A 9 -17.78 3.42 -20.99
N GLY A 10 -18.87 2.79 -20.52
CA GLY A 10 -19.71 1.93 -21.33
C GLY A 10 -19.15 0.53 -21.58
N ALA A 11 -18.15 0.11 -20.83
CA ALA A 11 -17.63 -1.26 -20.82
C ALA A 11 -18.57 -2.15 -19.99
N ARG A 12 -19.20 -3.13 -20.62
CA ARG A 12 -20.26 -3.96 -19.99
C ARG A 12 -20.01 -5.45 -20.08
N GLU A 13 -19.15 -5.89 -20.98
CA GLU A 13 -18.85 -7.30 -21.16
C GLU A 13 -17.87 -7.80 -20.12
N LYS A 14 -18.32 -8.64 -19.21
CA LYS A 14 -17.50 -9.22 -18.14
C LYS A 14 -16.68 -10.38 -18.67
N LYS A 15 -15.37 -10.30 -18.49
CA LYS A 15 -14.40 -11.35 -18.78
C LYS A 15 -13.70 -11.80 -17.47
N ASP A 16 -12.86 -12.80 -17.58
CA ASP A 16 -12.06 -13.27 -16.46
C ASP A 16 -10.94 -12.26 -16.14
N GLY A 17 -11.12 -11.56 -15.02
CA GLY A 17 -10.16 -10.55 -14.54
C GLY A 17 -10.27 -9.16 -15.17
N TYR A 18 -11.24 -8.89 -16.06
CA TYR A 18 -11.48 -7.56 -16.64
C TYR A 18 -12.91 -7.38 -17.17
N ILE A 19 -13.25 -6.15 -17.52
CA ILE A 19 -14.51 -5.78 -18.16
C ILE A 19 -14.17 -5.04 -19.44
N GLU A 20 -14.79 -5.40 -20.57
CA GLU A 20 -14.51 -4.74 -21.86
C GLU A 20 -15.76 -4.14 -22.51
N GLY A 21 -15.52 -3.20 -23.39
CA GLY A 21 -16.55 -2.55 -24.22
C GLY A 21 -16.17 -1.13 -24.57
N ASN A 22 -16.77 -0.62 -25.62
CA ASN A 22 -16.55 0.75 -26.11
C ASN A 22 -15.06 1.13 -26.32
N GLY A 23 -14.22 0.16 -26.72
CA GLY A 23 -12.78 0.38 -26.92
C GLY A 23 -11.95 0.38 -25.64
N TYR A 24 -12.54 0.10 -24.48
CA TYR A 24 -11.87 0.04 -23.19
C TYR A 24 -11.82 -1.40 -22.64
N GLN A 25 -10.73 -1.71 -21.98
CA GLN A 25 -10.55 -2.90 -21.16
C GLN A 25 -10.21 -2.46 -19.74
N VAL A 26 -11.13 -2.62 -18.81
CA VAL A 26 -11.00 -2.18 -17.43
C VAL A 26 -10.65 -3.37 -16.55
N THR A 27 -9.43 -3.40 -16.02
CA THR A 27 -8.96 -4.41 -15.09
C THR A 27 -8.65 -3.82 -13.71
N TRP A 28 -8.30 -4.65 -12.74
CA TRP A 28 -8.08 -4.22 -11.35
C TRP A 28 -7.00 -5.03 -10.66
N THR A 29 -6.49 -4.47 -9.57
CA THR A 29 -5.63 -5.17 -8.61
C THR A 29 -6.40 -5.39 -7.29
N PHE A 30 -5.98 -6.37 -6.50
CA PHE A 30 -6.52 -6.64 -5.15
C PHE A 30 -5.67 -5.98 -4.06
N GLY A 31 -5.25 -4.74 -4.24
CA GLY A 31 -4.16 -4.12 -3.53
C GLY A 31 -2.82 -4.48 -4.17
N HIS A 32 -1.79 -4.74 -3.38
CA HIS A 32 -0.48 -5.14 -3.92
C HIS A 32 -0.52 -6.52 -4.57
N LEU A 33 -0.21 -6.62 -5.85
CA LEU A 33 0.14 -7.88 -6.54
C LEU A 33 1.65 -8.12 -6.51
N CYS A 34 2.44 -7.06 -6.36
CA CYS A 34 3.89 -7.10 -6.27
C CYS A 34 4.36 -6.67 -4.88
N THR A 35 5.52 -7.18 -4.48
CA THR A 35 6.22 -6.80 -3.25
C THR A 35 7.73 -6.72 -3.51
N LEU A 36 8.49 -6.13 -2.59
CA LEU A 36 9.95 -6.21 -2.63
C LEU A 36 10.40 -7.65 -2.39
N LYS A 37 11.53 -8.00 -2.98
CA LYS A 37 12.14 -9.32 -2.79
C LYS A 37 12.52 -9.55 -1.34
N GLU A 38 12.45 -10.83 -0.91
CA GLU A 38 12.90 -11.26 0.40
C GLU A 38 14.44 -11.25 0.50
N PRO A 39 15.01 -11.14 1.72
CA PRO A 39 16.45 -11.11 1.88
C PRO A 39 17.20 -12.25 1.20
N HIS A 40 16.70 -13.48 1.26
CA HIS A 40 17.32 -14.66 0.66
C HIS A 40 17.29 -14.67 -0.88
N GLU A 41 16.47 -13.84 -1.51
CA GLU A 41 16.40 -13.69 -2.97
C GLU A 41 17.48 -12.75 -3.52
N TYR A 42 18.16 -12.00 -2.63
CA TYR A 42 19.34 -11.20 -3.00
C TYR A 42 20.63 -11.99 -2.80
N THR A 43 20.73 -12.73 -1.70
CA THR A 43 21.87 -13.61 -1.43
C THR A 43 21.46 -14.77 -0.51
N PRO A 44 21.92 -16.01 -0.78
CA PRO A 44 21.66 -17.16 0.09
C PRO A 44 22.10 -16.95 1.54
N ASN A 45 23.14 -16.12 1.78
CA ASN A 45 23.65 -15.82 3.11
C ASN A 45 22.62 -15.14 4.02
N TRP A 46 21.65 -14.45 3.44
CA TRP A 46 20.58 -13.80 4.20
C TRP A 46 19.37 -14.71 4.48
N LYS A 47 19.43 -15.99 4.09
CA LYS A 47 18.41 -16.96 4.44
C LYS A 47 18.42 -17.28 5.93
N SER A 48 19.60 -17.53 6.47
CA SER A 48 19.80 -17.79 7.91
C SER A 48 19.90 -16.48 8.68
N TRP A 49 19.32 -16.47 9.87
CA TRP A 49 19.42 -15.31 10.74
C TRP A 49 20.73 -15.37 11.54
N SER A 50 21.59 -14.40 11.35
CA SER A 50 22.82 -14.23 12.08
C SER A 50 23.15 -12.75 12.27
N LEU A 51 23.77 -12.40 13.40
CA LEU A 51 24.19 -11.02 13.65
C LEU A 51 25.25 -10.55 12.64
N GLY A 52 26.10 -11.47 12.18
CA GLY A 52 27.15 -11.17 11.20
C GLY A 52 26.60 -10.89 9.78
N SER A 53 25.33 -11.18 9.50
CA SER A 53 24.70 -10.84 8.22
C SER A 53 24.02 -9.47 8.24
N LEU A 54 24.06 -8.76 9.34
CA LEU A 54 23.45 -7.43 9.49
C LEU A 54 24.53 -6.34 9.35
N PRO A 55 24.20 -5.18 8.77
CA PRO A 55 22.92 -4.84 8.15
C PRO A 55 22.75 -5.46 6.76
N MET A 56 21.53 -5.89 6.45
CA MET A 56 21.15 -6.34 5.10
C MET A 56 20.73 -5.12 4.27
N ILE A 57 21.59 -4.73 3.34
CA ILE A 57 21.36 -3.60 2.43
C ILE A 57 21.60 -4.09 1.01
N PRO A 58 20.52 -4.39 0.25
CA PRO A 58 20.67 -4.77 -1.16
C PRO A 58 21.26 -3.62 -1.97
N PRO A 59 22.17 -3.90 -2.91
CA PRO A 59 22.74 -2.85 -3.78
C PRO A 59 21.67 -2.25 -4.71
N ARG A 60 20.64 -3.03 -5.02
CA ARG A 60 19.48 -2.61 -5.78
C ARG A 60 18.25 -3.40 -5.32
N PHE A 61 17.16 -2.69 -5.03
CA PHE A 61 15.89 -3.32 -4.68
C PHE A 61 15.18 -3.87 -5.92
N GLY A 62 14.67 -5.09 -5.81
CA GLY A 62 13.88 -5.75 -6.85
C GLY A 62 12.47 -6.03 -6.36
N ILE A 63 11.54 -6.12 -7.30
CA ILE A 63 10.14 -6.50 -7.06
C ILE A 63 9.89 -7.94 -7.52
N LYS A 64 8.94 -8.59 -6.86
CA LYS A 64 8.42 -9.92 -7.22
C LYS A 64 6.91 -9.94 -7.11
N LEU A 65 6.27 -10.89 -7.78
CA LEU A 65 4.86 -11.20 -7.52
C LEU A 65 4.70 -11.80 -6.13
N ILE A 66 3.60 -11.47 -5.49
CA ILE A 66 3.19 -12.13 -4.26
C ILE A 66 2.74 -13.55 -4.63
N SER A 67 3.32 -14.55 -4.00
CA SER A 67 3.02 -15.96 -4.25
C SER A 67 1.62 -16.32 -3.74
N ASN A 68 0.63 -16.09 -4.61
CA ASN A 68 -0.77 -16.39 -4.38
C ASN A 68 -1.41 -16.70 -5.74
N PRO A 69 -2.01 -17.88 -5.93
CA PRO A 69 -2.58 -18.30 -7.22
C PRO A 69 -3.60 -17.31 -7.80
N THR A 70 -4.41 -16.67 -6.94
CA THR A 70 -5.38 -15.65 -7.38
C THR A 70 -4.69 -14.40 -7.89
N TYR A 71 -3.61 -13.97 -7.22
CA TYR A 71 -2.85 -12.78 -7.62
C TYR A 71 -2.05 -13.03 -8.90
N GLU A 72 -1.46 -14.21 -9.03
CA GLU A 72 -0.74 -14.63 -10.23
C GLU A 72 -1.67 -14.69 -11.45
N ARG A 73 -2.85 -15.30 -11.30
CA ARG A 73 -3.87 -15.34 -12.35
C ARG A 73 -4.28 -13.93 -12.80
N GLN A 74 -4.59 -13.06 -11.86
CA GLN A 74 -4.98 -11.69 -12.16
C GLN A 74 -3.83 -10.91 -12.80
N PHE A 75 -2.60 -11.11 -12.33
CA PHE A 75 -1.43 -10.48 -12.93
C PHE A 75 -1.22 -10.91 -14.38
N HIS A 76 -1.37 -12.19 -14.70
CA HIS A 76 -1.25 -12.66 -16.08
C HIS A 76 -2.35 -12.09 -16.99
N THR A 77 -3.57 -11.92 -16.48
CA THR A 77 -4.61 -11.21 -17.22
C THR A 77 -4.19 -9.77 -17.52
N ILE A 78 -3.72 -9.04 -16.50
CA ILE A 78 -3.25 -7.65 -16.64
C ILE A 78 -2.06 -7.56 -17.61
N GLU A 79 -1.08 -8.44 -17.47
CA GLU A 79 0.10 -8.51 -18.34
C GLU A 79 -0.29 -8.69 -19.81
N ASN A 80 -1.19 -9.63 -20.09
CA ASN A 80 -1.70 -9.87 -21.46
C ASN A 80 -2.40 -8.63 -22.01
N LEU A 81 -3.29 -7.99 -21.23
CA LEU A 81 -3.98 -6.77 -21.65
C LEU A 81 -2.98 -5.63 -21.95
N MET A 82 -1.98 -5.44 -21.09
CA MET A 82 -0.97 -4.37 -21.26
C MET A 82 -0.08 -4.59 -22.49
N GLN A 83 0.18 -5.84 -22.88
CA GLN A 83 0.98 -6.14 -24.07
C GLN A 83 0.26 -5.80 -25.39
N HIS A 84 -1.07 -5.72 -25.37
CA HIS A 84 -1.90 -5.46 -26.55
C HIS A 84 -2.57 -4.09 -26.51
N ALA A 85 -2.37 -3.32 -25.46
CA ALA A 85 -2.99 -2.01 -25.30
C ALA A 85 -2.20 -0.93 -26.06
N ASP A 86 -2.93 -0.01 -26.71
CA ASP A 86 -2.36 1.18 -27.34
C ASP A 86 -1.95 2.23 -26.29
N MET A 87 -2.67 2.27 -25.16
CA MET A 87 -2.45 3.20 -24.06
C MET A 87 -2.96 2.59 -22.74
N ILE A 88 -2.25 2.84 -21.64
CA ILE A 88 -2.68 2.50 -20.29
C ILE A 88 -3.17 3.75 -19.59
N ILE A 89 -4.33 3.66 -18.93
CA ILE A 89 -4.83 4.70 -18.03
C ILE A 89 -4.74 4.16 -16.60
N ASN A 90 -3.80 4.70 -15.84
CA ASN A 90 -3.65 4.38 -14.42
C ASN A 90 -4.75 5.06 -13.62
N CYS A 91 -5.69 4.26 -13.13
CA CYS A 91 -6.82 4.69 -12.30
C CYS A 91 -6.65 4.32 -10.81
N GLY A 92 -5.43 4.03 -10.35
CA GLY A 92 -5.17 3.75 -8.93
C GLY A 92 -5.57 4.91 -8.03
N ASP A 93 -5.73 4.63 -6.73
CA ASP A 93 -6.09 5.63 -5.75
C ASP A 93 -5.16 6.87 -5.81
N ALA A 94 -5.74 8.03 -5.55
CA ALA A 94 -5.00 9.31 -5.55
C ALA A 94 -4.10 9.41 -4.31
N GLY A 95 -2.91 8.82 -4.39
CA GLY A 95 -1.93 8.80 -3.30
C GLY A 95 -0.68 7.99 -3.63
N GLN A 96 0.31 8.07 -2.74
CA GLN A 96 1.61 7.38 -2.88
C GLN A 96 1.46 5.87 -3.05
N GLU A 97 0.55 5.27 -2.28
CA GLU A 97 0.33 3.81 -2.28
C GLU A 97 -0.32 3.36 -3.58
N GLY A 98 -1.37 4.06 -4.03
CA GLY A 98 -2.04 3.76 -5.30
C GLY A 98 -1.09 3.89 -6.49
N GLU A 99 -0.21 4.91 -6.48
CA GLU A 99 0.79 5.10 -7.52
C GLU A 99 1.82 3.97 -7.50
N LEU A 100 2.32 3.59 -6.32
CA LEU A 100 3.30 2.51 -6.15
C LEU A 100 2.76 1.16 -6.64
N ILE A 101 1.55 0.79 -6.22
CA ILE A 101 0.89 -0.47 -6.60
C ILE A 101 0.82 -0.58 -8.12
N GLN A 102 0.29 0.44 -8.77
CA GLN A 102 0.06 0.39 -10.22
C GLN A 102 1.38 0.41 -11.01
N ARG A 103 2.35 1.22 -10.59
CA ARG A 103 3.66 1.30 -11.23
C ARG A 103 4.44 -0.01 -11.12
N TRP A 104 4.37 -0.68 -9.99
CA TRP A 104 5.02 -1.98 -9.84
C TRP A 104 4.40 -3.05 -10.75
N VAL A 105 3.09 -3.04 -10.90
CA VAL A 105 2.39 -3.95 -11.82
C VAL A 105 2.79 -3.67 -13.27
N MET A 106 2.75 -2.40 -13.71
CA MET A 106 3.18 -2.01 -15.06
C MET A 106 4.64 -2.35 -15.33
N GLN A 107 5.53 -2.09 -14.36
CA GLN A 107 6.95 -2.44 -14.46
C GLN A 107 7.17 -3.95 -14.57
N LYS A 108 6.44 -4.74 -13.76
CA LYS A 108 6.55 -6.20 -13.75
C LYS A 108 5.97 -6.82 -15.02
N ALA A 109 4.89 -6.26 -15.56
CA ALA A 109 4.27 -6.66 -16.82
C ALA A 109 5.08 -6.21 -18.06
N GLY A 110 6.10 -5.37 -17.90
CA GLY A 110 6.90 -4.86 -19.00
C GLY A 110 6.13 -3.96 -19.96
N ALA A 111 5.18 -3.17 -19.44
CA ALA A 111 4.38 -2.25 -20.24
C ALA A 111 5.25 -1.27 -21.03
N ARG A 112 4.94 -1.08 -22.33
CA ARG A 112 5.73 -0.24 -23.25
C ARG A 112 4.91 0.89 -23.89
N CYS A 113 3.59 0.81 -23.82
CA CYS A 113 2.72 1.84 -24.37
C CYS A 113 2.67 3.09 -23.50
N PRO A 114 2.20 4.23 -24.04
CA PRO A 114 2.00 5.45 -23.26
C PRO A 114 1.09 5.24 -22.06
N VAL A 115 1.42 5.90 -20.94
CA VAL A 115 0.66 5.81 -19.70
C VAL A 115 0.10 7.18 -19.34
N LYS A 116 -1.21 7.26 -19.17
CA LYS A 116 -1.90 8.42 -18.63
C LYS A 116 -2.40 8.14 -17.21
N ARG A 117 -2.66 9.19 -16.45
CA ARG A 117 -3.12 9.11 -15.06
C ARG A 117 -4.48 9.77 -14.92
N LEU A 118 -5.45 8.99 -14.45
CA LEU A 118 -6.71 9.51 -13.93
C LEU A 118 -6.50 9.89 -12.46
N TRP A 119 -6.65 11.17 -12.13
CA TRP A 119 -6.50 11.68 -10.77
C TRP A 119 -7.83 12.25 -10.28
N ILE A 120 -8.55 11.48 -9.49
CA ILE A 120 -9.85 11.83 -8.94
C ILE A 120 -9.93 11.45 -7.45
N SER A 121 -10.66 12.21 -6.67
CA SER A 121 -10.94 11.97 -5.24
C SER A 121 -12.36 11.45 -4.98
N SER A 122 -13.19 11.36 -6.01
CA SER A 122 -14.57 10.87 -5.95
C SER A 122 -14.84 9.88 -7.09
N LEU A 123 -15.74 8.93 -6.85
CA LEU A 123 -16.17 7.91 -7.82
C LEU A 123 -17.56 8.19 -8.40
N THR A 124 -18.05 9.41 -8.27
CA THR A 124 -19.29 9.82 -8.94
C THR A 124 -19.11 9.80 -10.47
N GLU A 125 -20.16 9.52 -11.19
CA GLU A 125 -20.14 9.49 -12.67
C GLU A 125 -19.56 10.79 -13.24
N GLU A 126 -19.98 11.93 -12.69
CA GLU A 126 -19.50 13.26 -13.10
C GLU A 126 -17.98 13.41 -12.89
N ALA A 127 -17.48 13.06 -11.69
CA ALA A 127 -16.05 13.15 -11.39
C ALA A 127 -15.21 12.23 -12.29
N ILE A 128 -15.69 11.03 -12.60
CA ILE A 128 -15.02 10.10 -13.52
C ILE A 128 -14.99 10.71 -14.93
N ARG A 129 -16.12 11.21 -15.47
CA ARG A 129 -16.17 11.83 -16.81
C ARG A 129 -15.25 13.04 -16.92
N GLU A 130 -15.29 13.93 -15.94
CA GLU A 130 -14.38 15.08 -15.90
C GLU A 130 -12.91 14.66 -15.83
N GLY A 131 -12.60 13.66 -15.01
CA GLY A 131 -11.25 13.13 -14.87
C GLY A 131 -10.71 12.52 -16.17
N PHE A 132 -11.53 11.78 -16.91
CA PHE A 132 -11.18 11.26 -18.24
C PHE A 132 -10.98 12.37 -19.28
N ALA A 133 -11.72 13.47 -19.18
CA ALA A 133 -11.48 14.64 -20.03
C ALA A 133 -10.18 15.41 -19.71
N LYS A 134 -9.61 15.18 -18.49
CA LYS A 134 -8.43 15.89 -17.97
C LYS A 134 -7.30 14.92 -17.58
N LEU A 135 -7.11 13.85 -18.35
CA LEU A 135 -6.04 12.88 -18.08
C LEU A 135 -4.68 13.58 -18.11
N ARG A 136 -3.85 13.25 -17.12
CA ARG A 136 -2.50 13.78 -16.95
C ARG A 136 -1.45 12.79 -17.42
N ASP A 137 -0.24 13.26 -17.67
CA ASP A 137 0.87 12.37 -17.99
C ASP A 137 1.36 11.63 -16.74
N ALA A 138 1.73 10.36 -16.89
CA ALA A 138 2.28 9.57 -15.78
C ALA A 138 3.58 10.16 -15.23
N SER A 139 4.34 10.89 -16.05
CA SER A 139 5.57 11.59 -15.66
C SER A 139 5.34 12.67 -14.59
N ASP A 140 4.19 13.32 -14.58
CA ASP A 140 3.83 14.32 -13.57
C ASP A 140 3.80 13.76 -12.15
N PHE A 141 3.61 12.45 -12.03
CA PHE A 141 3.50 11.71 -10.77
C PHE A 141 4.78 10.98 -10.38
N GLN A 142 5.90 11.26 -11.08
CA GLN A 142 7.18 10.62 -10.77
C GLN A 142 7.67 10.89 -9.34
N PRO A 143 7.60 12.13 -8.80
CA PRO A 143 7.98 12.39 -7.42
C PRO A 143 7.09 11.65 -6.40
N LEU A 144 5.80 11.47 -6.71
CA LEU A 144 4.87 10.74 -5.87
C LEU A 144 5.22 9.24 -5.82
N TYR A 145 5.55 8.66 -6.96
CA TYR A 145 6.05 7.28 -7.06
C TYR A 145 7.34 7.08 -6.26
N GLU A 146 8.30 8.00 -6.42
CA GLU A 146 9.58 7.95 -5.71
C GLU A 146 9.40 8.05 -4.19
N ALA A 147 8.47 8.87 -3.73
CA ALA A 147 8.11 8.96 -2.31
C ALA A 147 7.52 7.62 -1.80
N GLY A 148 6.60 7.01 -2.56
CA GLY A 148 6.04 5.70 -2.24
C GLY A 148 7.10 4.60 -2.23
N LEU A 149 7.97 4.57 -3.22
CA LEU A 149 9.07 3.62 -3.32
C LEU A 149 10.07 3.78 -2.16
N SER A 150 10.47 5.02 -1.85
CA SER A 150 11.39 5.31 -0.75
C SER A 150 10.81 4.85 0.60
N ARG A 151 9.51 5.06 0.80
CA ARG A 151 8.80 4.55 1.97
C ARG A 151 8.83 3.02 2.04
N ALA A 152 8.52 2.32 0.94
CA ALA A 152 8.54 0.87 0.90
C ALA A 152 9.94 0.29 1.17
N ILE A 153 10.99 0.91 0.62
CA ILE A 153 12.39 0.54 0.87
C ILE A 153 12.76 0.80 2.33
N GLY A 154 12.39 1.95 2.89
CA GLY A 154 12.63 2.28 4.30
C GLY A 154 11.95 1.31 5.25
N ASP A 155 10.70 0.93 4.98
CA ASP A 155 9.95 -0.05 5.75
C ASP A 155 10.60 -1.45 5.65
N TRP A 156 11.10 -1.84 4.48
CA TRP A 156 11.84 -3.10 4.30
C TRP A 156 13.16 -3.09 5.07
N LEU A 157 13.97 -2.02 4.93
CA LEU A 157 15.26 -1.89 5.62
C LEU A 157 15.10 -1.94 7.14
N LEU A 158 14.18 -1.14 7.68
CA LEU A 158 13.91 -1.14 9.11
C LEU A 158 13.35 -2.49 9.56
N GLY A 159 12.29 -2.96 8.91
CA GLY A 159 11.57 -4.16 9.30
C GLY A 159 12.47 -5.40 9.29
N MET A 160 13.20 -5.63 8.20
CA MET A 160 14.03 -6.82 8.05
C MET A 160 15.24 -6.81 9.00
N ASN A 161 15.93 -5.69 9.12
CA ASN A 161 17.14 -5.60 9.94
C ASN A 161 16.81 -5.53 11.43
N ALA A 162 15.91 -4.65 11.86
CA ALA A 162 15.58 -4.48 13.26
C ALA A 162 14.86 -5.71 13.83
N THR A 163 13.92 -6.31 13.09
CA THR A 163 13.25 -7.55 13.52
C THR A 163 14.25 -8.66 13.78
N ARG A 164 15.19 -8.90 12.85
CA ARG A 164 16.22 -9.93 13.05
C ARG A 164 17.15 -9.62 14.22
N LEU A 165 17.63 -8.37 14.31
CA LEU A 165 18.51 -7.93 15.38
C LEU A 165 17.86 -8.13 16.76
N TYR A 166 16.66 -7.61 16.95
CA TYR A 166 15.96 -7.70 18.24
C TYR A 166 15.55 -9.14 18.56
N THR A 167 15.09 -9.89 17.58
CA THR A 167 14.75 -11.30 17.79
C THR A 167 15.94 -12.12 18.22
N MET A 168 17.10 -11.96 17.57
CA MET A 168 18.32 -12.71 17.93
C MET A 168 18.90 -12.28 19.27
N LYS A 169 18.74 -11.02 19.64
CA LYS A 169 19.34 -10.48 20.86
C LYS A 169 18.45 -10.66 22.09
N TYR A 170 17.13 -10.57 21.92
CA TYR A 170 16.16 -10.52 23.03
C TYR A 170 15.02 -11.53 22.89
N GLY A 171 14.87 -12.20 21.75
CA GLY A 171 13.83 -13.20 21.54
C GLY A 171 14.05 -14.43 22.41
N GLN A 172 13.02 -14.82 23.16
CA GLN A 172 13.00 -16.05 23.95
C GLN A 172 12.11 -17.09 23.27
N ASN A 173 12.44 -18.37 23.45
CA ASN A 173 11.60 -19.48 22.97
C ASN A 173 11.20 -19.41 21.49
N ARG A 174 12.10 -18.95 20.62
CA ARG A 174 11.87 -18.75 19.15
C ARG A 174 10.77 -17.74 18.82
N GLN A 175 10.41 -16.87 19.76
CA GLN A 175 9.44 -15.81 19.48
C GLN A 175 10.08 -14.71 18.62
N VAL A 176 9.46 -14.40 17.50
CA VAL A 176 9.87 -13.29 16.62
C VAL A 176 9.42 -11.97 17.23
N LEU A 177 10.38 -11.08 17.48
CA LEU A 177 10.11 -9.70 17.93
C LEU A 177 10.04 -8.78 16.70
N SER A 178 8.84 -8.64 16.18
CA SER A 178 8.59 -7.85 14.98
C SER A 178 8.73 -6.35 15.25
N ILE A 179 9.58 -5.69 14.49
CA ILE A 179 9.82 -4.25 14.56
C ILE A 179 9.37 -3.60 13.24
N GLY A 180 8.66 -2.50 13.33
CA GLY A 180 8.20 -1.77 12.16
C GLY A 180 7.85 -0.33 12.48
N ARG A 181 7.89 0.51 11.45
CA ARG A 181 7.70 1.96 11.55
C ARG A 181 6.31 2.35 12.10
N VAL A 182 5.30 1.53 11.86
CA VAL A 182 3.93 1.79 12.35
C VAL A 182 3.62 0.96 13.58
N GLN A 183 3.82 -0.35 13.51
CA GLN A 183 3.43 -1.27 14.59
C GLN A 183 4.16 -1.01 15.91
N THR A 184 5.44 -0.67 15.88
CA THR A 184 6.20 -0.45 17.11
C THR A 184 5.79 0.82 17.85
N PRO A 185 5.65 2.00 17.21
CA PRO A 185 5.11 3.18 17.85
C PRO A 185 3.65 2.99 18.33
N THR A 186 2.82 2.28 17.57
CA THR A 186 1.45 1.99 17.99
C THR A 186 1.42 1.15 19.27
N LEU A 187 2.25 0.11 19.34
CA LEU A 187 2.40 -0.68 20.56
C LEU A 187 2.90 0.17 21.74
N ALA A 188 3.89 1.05 21.49
CA ALA A 188 4.39 1.96 22.53
C ALA A 188 3.30 2.88 23.08
N LEU A 189 2.42 3.41 22.24
CA LEU A 189 1.27 4.22 22.69
C LEU A 189 0.33 3.43 23.61
N ILE A 190 0.03 2.16 23.24
CA ILE A 190 -0.81 1.28 24.05
C ILE A 190 -0.15 0.99 25.40
N VAL A 191 1.13 0.64 25.39
CA VAL A 191 1.90 0.36 26.63
C VAL A 191 1.97 1.59 27.53
N ASN A 192 2.27 2.76 26.98
CA ASN A 192 2.30 4.02 27.72
C ASN A 192 0.93 4.31 28.36
N ARG A 193 -0.15 4.13 27.61
CA ARG A 193 -1.49 4.31 28.12
C ARG A 193 -1.82 3.34 29.26
N GLN A 194 -1.39 2.09 29.13
CA GLN A 194 -1.54 1.10 30.20
C GLN A 194 -0.80 1.51 31.46
N LEU A 195 0.44 2.02 31.33
CA LEU A 195 1.23 2.51 32.47
C LEU A 195 0.59 3.74 33.11
N GLU A 196 0.05 4.68 32.32
CA GLU A 196 -0.70 5.82 32.84
C GLU A 196 -1.92 5.38 33.66
N ILE A 197 -2.66 4.37 33.19
CA ILE A 197 -3.81 3.83 33.92
C ILE A 197 -3.37 3.16 35.24
N GLN A 198 -2.30 2.36 35.20
CA GLN A 198 -1.79 1.68 36.39
C GLN A 198 -1.23 2.64 37.45
N ASN A 199 -0.62 3.73 37.00
CA ASN A 199 -0.02 4.74 37.87
C ASN A 199 -0.92 5.96 38.09
N PHE A 200 -2.22 5.86 37.77
CA PHE A 200 -3.15 6.97 37.85
C PHE A 200 -3.35 7.43 39.31
N VAL A 201 -3.03 8.68 39.54
CA VAL A 201 -3.30 9.35 40.82
C VAL A 201 -4.42 10.36 40.61
N PRO A 202 -5.57 10.20 41.28
CA PRO A 202 -6.68 11.12 41.15
C PRO A 202 -6.27 12.56 41.56
N LYS A 203 -6.57 13.52 40.70
CA LYS A 203 -6.38 14.95 40.99
C LYS A 203 -7.71 15.63 41.03
N GLN A 204 -7.93 16.45 42.08
CA GLN A 204 -9.10 17.29 42.10
C GLN A 204 -8.90 18.51 41.19
N TYR A 205 -9.91 18.84 40.41
CA TYR A 205 -9.93 20.02 39.57
C TYR A 205 -11.35 20.64 39.57
N LEU A 206 -11.42 21.93 39.32
CA LEU A 206 -12.68 22.64 39.12
C LEU A 206 -12.87 22.90 37.64
N SER A 207 -14.03 22.53 37.12
CA SER A 207 -14.40 22.79 35.72
C SER A 207 -15.49 23.87 35.68
N LEU A 208 -15.21 24.99 35.04
CA LEU A 208 -16.17 26.06 34.80
C LEU A 208 -17.24 25.67 33.76
N ILE A 209 -16.96 24.69 32.89
CA ILE A 209 -17.92 24.21 31.90
C ILE A 209 -19.18 23.67 32.55
N HIS A 210 -19.05 22.95 33.64
CA HIS A 210 -20.19 22.40 34.38
C HIS A 210 -21.00 23.46 35.15
N ILE A 211 -20.47 24.67 35.33
CA ILE A 211 -21.12 25.78 35.97
C ILE A 211 -21.86 26.66 34.95
N SER A 212 -21.25 26.86 33.77
CA SER A 212 -21.79 27.74 32.73
C SER A 212 -22.75 27.04 31.76
N GLU A 213 -22.58 25.74 31.58
CA GLU A 213 -23.47 24.91 30.75
C GLU A 213 -24.02 23.76 31.60
N PRO A 214 -25.22 23.89 32.14
CA PRO A 214 -25.87 22.80 32.84
C PRO A 214 -26.08 21.65 31.87
N THR A 215 -25.33 20.58 32.07
CA THR A 215 -25.30 19.40 31.24
C THR A 215 -26.72 18.85 31.10
N ARG A 216 -27.28 18.85 29.91
CA ARG A 216 -28.33 17.90 29.56
C ARG A 216 -27.75 16.51 29.74
N LEU A 217 -28.19 15.81 30.76
CA LEU A 217 -27.97 14.38 30.88
C LEU A 217 -28.49 13.73 29.61
N LEU A 218 -27.57 13.32 28.74
CA LEU A 218 -27.90 12.39 27.70
C LEU A 218 -28.16 11.05 28.39
N SER A 219 -29.43 10.77 28.60
CA SER A 219 -29.87 9.41 28.96
C SER A 219 -29.47 8.48 27.80
N ILE A 220 -28.58 7.58 28.11
CA ILE A 220 -28.27 6.42 27.25
C ILE A 220 -29.40 5.41 27.37
#